data_3b0de56264b28ef7f79cfea7aa7db311
#
_entry.id   3b0de56264b28ef7f79cfea7aa7db311
#
_cell.length_a   1.000
_cell.length_b   1.000
_cell.length_c   1.000
_cell.angle_alpha   90.00
_cell.angle_beta   90.00
_cell.angle_gamma   90.00
#
_symmetry.space_group_name_H-M   'P 1'
#
loop_
_entity.id
_entity.type
_entity.pdbx_description
1 polymer ?
#
loop_
_entity_poly.entity_id
_entity_poly.type
_entity_poly.pdbx_seq_one_letter_code
_entity_poly.pdbx_strand_id
1 'polypeptide(L)'
;GWIVPKAGFDVENHARHIFVEMKNKHNTMNSASSQKTYMKMQNKLLEDDQAVCYLVEVISMKSKDEPWKVSIDGRPFLHNRIRRMSMDKFYELVFDDRTAFFRLCNALPDIIGDVVADNSELALRNTVYEELMSFNPDVLKSLYLLAFSTYEGFDSLCQYPG
;
A
#
# COMPACT_ATOMS: atom_id res chain seq x y z
N GLY A 1 -10.14 -9.28 -14.20
CA GLY A 1 -9.89 -8.06 -13.44
C GLY A 1 -9.30 -8.32 -12.07
N TRP A 2 -9.14 -7.27 -11.29
CA TRP A 2 -8.69 -7.35 -9.90
C TRP A 2 -9.82 -7.78 -8.98
N ILE A 3 -9.54 -8.66 -8.03
CA ILE A 3 -10.49 -9.16 -7.03
C ILE A 3 -9.86 -9.15 -5.63
N VAL A 4 -10.71 -9.05 -4.61
CA VAL A 4 -10.37 -9.25 -3.20
C VAL A 4 -10.99 -10.58 -2.79
N PRO A 5 -10.22 -11.68 -2.73
CA PRO A 5 -10.77 -13.00 -2.43
C PRO A 5 -11.15 -13.11 -0.95
N LYS A 6 -12.04 -14.05 -0.60
CA LYS A 6 -12.43 -14.30 0.81
C LYS A 6 -11.33 -14.98 1.64
N ALA A 7 -10.39 -15.63 0.97
CA ALA A 7 -9.25 -16.31 1.58
C ALA A 7 -8.10 -16.39 0.57
N GLY A 8 -6.89 -16.56 1.03
CA GLY A 8 -5.71 -16.62 0.18
C GLY A 8 -4.91 -15.33 0.23
N PHE A 9 -4.61 -14.72 -0.90
CA PHE A 9 -3.95 -13.42 -0.99
C PHE A 9 -4.93 -12.27 -0.74
N ASP A 10 -4.43 -11.11 -0.38
CA ASP A 10 -5.29 -9.95 -0.10
C ASP A 10 -5.92 -9.39 -1.38
N VAL A 11 -5.18 -9.41 -2.49
CA VAL A 11 -5.66 -8.98 -3.82
C VAL A 11 -5.11 -9.92 -4.89
N GLU A 12 -5.92 -10.24 -5.89
CA GLU A 12 -5.53 -11.13 -6.98
C GLU A 12 -5.98 -10.60 -8.35
N ASN A 13 -5.20 -10.92 -9.38
CA ASN A 13 -5.58 -10.75 -10.79
C ASN A 13 -5.20 -12.01 -11.56
N HIS A 14 -6.15 -12.94 -11.69
CA HIS A 14 -5.91 -14.23 -12.33
C HIS A 14 -5.55 -14.10 -13.82
N ALA A 15 -6.14 -13.14 -14.53
CA ALA A 15 -5.84 -12.92 -15.95
C ALA A 15 -4.41 -12.44 -16.21
N ARG A 16 -3.79 -11.81 -15.19
CA ARG A 16 -2.39 -11.34 -15.24
C ARG A 16 -1.45 -12.20 -14.40
N HIS A 17 -1.95 -13.28 -13.78
CA HIS A 17 -1.20 -14.14 -12.86
C HIS A 17 -0.54 -13.36 -11.70
N ILE A 18 -1.23 -12.34 -11.17
CA ILE A 18 -0.70 -11.47 -10.10
C ILE A 18 -1.40 -11.77 -8.79
N PHE A 19 -0.60 -11.97 -7.72
CA PHE A 19 -1.04 -12.30 -6.38
C PHE A 19 -0.36 -11.36 -5.37
N VAL A 20 -1.15 -10.70 -4.54
CA VAL A 20 -0.69 -9.60 -3.68
C VAL A 20 -1.00 -9.87 -2.22
N GLU A 21 0.00 -9.74 -1.38
CA GLU A 21 -0.11 -9.67 0.08
C GLU A 21 0.18 -8.23 0.50
N MET A 22 -0.66 -7.63 1.35
CA MET A 22 -0.53 -6.24 1.78
C MET A 22 -0.07 -6.13 3.23
N LYS A 23 0.77 -5.15 3.51
CA LYS A 23 1.20 -4.79 4.87
C LYS A 23 1.14 -3.28 5.05
N ASN A 24 0.68 -2.83 6.21
CA ASN A 24 0.54 -1.41 6.48
C ASN A 24 1.87 -0.65 6.44
N LYS A 25 2.94 -1.26 6.98
CA LYS A 25 4.27 -0.62 7.05
C LYS A 25 5.37 -1.62 6.70
N HIS A 26 6.51 -1.09 6.28
CA HIS A 26 7.71 -1.86 5.91
C HIS A 26 8.31 -2.71 7.04
N ASN A 27 8.02 -2.41 8.31
CA ASN A 27 8.59 -3.04 9.50
C ASN A 27 7.56 -3.81 10.36
N THR A 28 6.39 -4.13 9.82
CA THR A 28 5.33 -4.83 10.58
C THR A 28 5.51 -6.34 10.65
N MET A 29 6.41 -6.91 9.86
CA MET A 29 6.66 -8.35 9.83
C MET A 29 7.93 -8.71 10.61
N ASN A 30 7.79 -9.61 11.58
CA ASN A 30 8.93 -10.30 12.17
C ASN A 30 9.47 -11.41 11.23
N SER A 31 10.58 -12.02 11.60
CA SER A 31 11.22 -13.05 10.79
C SER A 31 10.28 -14.22 10.44
N ALA A 32 9.54 -14.75 11.42
CA ALA A 32 8.62 -15.87 11.21
C ALA A 32 7.47 -15.50 10.26
N SER A 33 6.91 -14.30 10.40
CA SER A 33 5.86 -13.79 9.51
C SER A 33 6.39 -13.59 8.09
N SER A 34 7.61 -13.06 7.93
CA SER A 34 8.26 -12.91 6.63
C SER A 34 8.50 -14.24 5.95
N GLN A 35 9.00 -15.23 6.68
CA GLN A 35 9.21 -16.58 6.16
C GLN A 35 7.89 -17.21 5.71
N LYS A 36 6.85 -17.17 6.56
CA LYS A 36 5.53 -17.73 6.23
C LYS A 36 4.96 -17.09 4.95
N THR A 37 5.03 -15.78 4.85
CA THR A 37 4.53 -15.05 3.66
C THR A 37 5.34 -15.41 2.41
N TYR A 38 6.66 -15.47 2.52
CA TYR A 38 7.52 -15.86 1.40
C TYR A 38 7.24 -17.27 0.91
N MET A 39 7.08 -18.24 1.84
CA MET A 39 6.76 -19.63 1.49
C MET A 39 5.38 -19.75 0.85
N LYS A 40 4.37 -18.99 1.32
CA LYS A 40 3.06 -18.91 0.65
C LYS A 40 3.21 -18.48 -0.81
N MET A 41 4.04 -17.46 -1.07
CA MET A 41 4.32 -17.00 -2.43
C MET A 41 5.08 -18.02 -3.27
N GLN A 42 6.06 -18.72 -2.68
CA GLN A 42 6.77 -19.81 -3.36
C GLN A 42 5.81 -20.94 -3.77
N ASN A 43 4.91 -21.35 -2.87
CA ASN A 43 3.90 -22.36 -3.19
C ASN A 43 3.03 -21.93 -4.37
N LYS A 44 2.65 -20.64 -4.41
CA LYS A 44 1.88 -20.10 -5.54
C LYS A 44 2.64 -20.17 -6.86
N LEU A 45 3.95 -19.93 -6.86
CA LEU A 45 4.79 -20.07 -8.06
C LEU A 45 4.92 -21.54 -8.52
N LEU A 46 4.76 -22.52 -7.60
CA LEU A 46 4.75 -23.95 -7.95
C LEU A 46 3.41 -24.39 -8.54
N GLU A 47 2.30 -23.75 -8.13
CA GLU A 47 0.96 -24.00 -8.65
C GLU A 47 0.72 -23.34 -10.01
N ASP A 48 1.35 -22.19 -10.25
CA ASP A 48 1.17 -21.35 -11.43
C ASP A 48 2.54 -20.84 -11.88
N ASP A 49 3.04 -21.41 -12.98
CA ASP A 49 4.36 -21.12 -13.53
C ASP A 49 4.51 -19.70 -14.11
N GLN A 50 3.40 -18.99 -14.30
CA GLN A 50 3.37 -17.60 -14.73
C GLN A 50 3.17 -16.62 -13.55
N ALA A 51 2.85 -17.12 -12.35
CA ALA A 51 2.56 -16.27 -11.20
C ALA A 51 3.68 -15.29 -10.88
N VAL A 52 3.27 -14.06 -10.54
CA VAL A 52 4.09 -13.03 -9.91
C VAL A 52 3.44 -12.65 -8.59
N CYS A 53 4.18 -12.75 -7.51
CA CYS A 53 3.71 -12.44 -6.18
C CYS A 53 4.34 -11.15 -5.66
N TYR A 54 3.51 -10.27 -5.11
CA TYR A 54 3.95 -9.00 -4.55
C TYR A 54 3.63 -8.91 -3.05
N LEU A 55 4.63 -8.54 -2.25
CA LEU A 55 4.45 -7.98 -0.93
C LEU A 55 4.34 -6.46 -1.08
N VAL A 56 3.14 -5.93 -0.97
CA VAL A 56 2.88 -4.49 -1.08
C VAL A 56 2.90 -3.84 0.30
N GLU A 57 3.70 -2.79 0.45
CA GLU A 57 3.78 -1.98 1.66
C GLU A 57 3.05 -0.65 1.45
N VAL A 58 1.99 -0.40 2.24
CA VAL A 58 1.22 0.85 2.17
C VAL A 58 2.10 2.03 2.54
N ILE A 59 2.85 1.92 3.64
CA ILE A 59 3.85 2.90 4.06
C ILE A 59 5.23 2.26 3.91
N SER A 60 5.84 2.45 2.76
CA SER A 60 7.21 2.03 2.44
C SER A 60 8.20 3.13 2.74
N MET A 61 9.48 2.79 2.90
CA MET A 61 10.54 3.79 3.09
C MET A 61 10.83 4.64 1.84
N LYS A 62 10.47 4.12 0.66
CA LYS A 62 10.65 4.78 -0.65
C LYS A 62 9.80 4.06 -1.69
N SER A 63 9.58 4.69 -2.83
CA SER A 63 9.07 4.03 -4.04
C SER A 63 10.01 2.91 -4.45
N LYS A 64 9.45 1.71 -4.64
CA LYS A 64 10.20 0.53 -5.08
C LYS A 64 9.32 -0.54 -5.70
N ASP A 65 9.93 -1.30 -6.59
CA ASP A 65 9.50 -2.60 -7.10
C ASP A 65 10.75 -3.43 -7.34
N GLU A 66 11.09 -4.30 -6.39
CA GLU A 66 12.34 -5.05 -6.38
C GLU A 66 12.11 -6.49 -5.93
N PRO A 67 12.94 -7.47 -6.37
CA PRO A 67 12.88 -8.83 -5.85
C PRO A 67 13.02 -8.84 -4.33
N TRP A 68 12.13 -9.56 -3.65
CA TRP A 68 12.15 -9.65 -2.20
C TRP A 68 13.17 -10.68 -1.71
N LYS A 69 14.22 -10.21 -1.05
CA LYS A 69 15.22 -11.05 -0.38
C LYS A 69 14.78 -11.34 1.06
N VAL A 70 14.70 -12.62 1.43
CA VAL A 70 14.37 -13.07 2.78
C VAL A 70 15.43 -14.07 3.26
N SER A 71 15.65 -14.15 4.57
CA SER A 71 16.46 -15.20 5.19
C SER A 71 15.55 -16.25 5.82
N ILE A 72 15.72 -17.52 5.45
CA ILE A 72 15.01 -18.66 6.01
C ILE A 72 16.08 -19.61 6.56
N ASP A 73 16.03 -19.90 7.87
CA ASP A 73 17.00 -20.72 8.56
C ASP A 73 18.47 -20.31 8.29
N GLY A 74 18.71 -19.00 8.29
CA GLY A 74 20.03 -18.42 8.02
C GLY A 74 20.48 -18.42 6.57
N ARG A 75 19.67 -18.95 5.63
CA ARG A 75 19.98 -18.99 4.21
C ARG A 75 19.20 -17.89 3.47
N PRO A 76 19.86 -17.14 2.56
CA PRO A 76 19.17 -16.14 1.77
C PRO A 76 18.36 -16.80 0.64
N PHE A 77 17.11 -16.34 0.50
CA PHE A 77 16.23 -16.70 -0.60
C PHE A 77 15.90 -15.46 -1.41
N LEU A 78 15.90 -15.58 -2.71
CA LEU A 78 15.56 -14.53 -3.67
C LEU A 78 14.93 -15.18 -4.89
N HIS A 79 13.81 -14.64 -5.37
CA HIS A 79 13.18 -15.04 -6.62
C HIS A 79 12.65 -13.81 -7.35
N ASN A 80 12.93 -13.68 -8.66
CA ASN A 80 12.57 -12.49 -9.45
C ASN A 80 11.07 -12.24 -9.51
N ARG A 81 10.23 -13.27 -9.39
CA ARG A 81 8.78 -13.20 -9.39
C ARG A 81 8.14 -13.10 -7.98
N ILE A 82 8.96 -13.08 -6.92
CA ILE A 82 8.52 -12.75 -5.56
C ILE A 82 9.13 -11.39 -5.24
N ARG A 83 8.29 -10.36 -5.22
CA ARG A 83 8.73 -8.98 -5.23
C ARG A 83 8.20 -8.20 -4.04
N ARG A 84 8.90 -7.15 -3.67
CA ARG A 84 8.50 -6.19 -2.66
C ARG A 84 8.23 -4.86 -3.34
N MET A 85 7.04 -4.30 -3.10
CA MET A 85 6.53 -3.16 -3.85
C MET A 85 5.95 -2.11 -2.89
N SER A 86 6.17 -0.84 -3.18
CA SER A 86 5.49 0.27 -2.50
C SER A 86 4.09 0.50 -3.08
N MET A 87 3.21 1.14 -2.31
CA MET A 87 1.81 1.34 -2.69
C MET A 87 1.66 2.20 -3.96
N ASP A 88 2.48 3.22 -4.15
CA ASP A 88 2.47 4.04 -5.36
C ASP A 88 2.76 3.22 -6.62
N LYS A 89 3.74 2.30 -6.55
CA LYS A 89 4.06 1.37 -7.65
C LYS A 89 2.96 0.33 -7.87
N PHE A 90 2.26 -0.07 -6.80
CA PHE A 90 1.10 -0.95 -6.94
C PHE A 90 -0.07 -0.24 -7.66
N TYR A 91 -0.33 1.03 -7.33
CA TYR A 91 -1.32 1.83 -8.05
C TYR A 91 -0.93 2.05 -9.52
N GLU A 92 0.34 2.33 -9.80
CA GLU A 92 0.87 2.38 -11.18
C GLU A 92 0.58 1.07 -11.92
N LEU A 93 0.84 -0.08 -11.31
CA LEU A 93 0.58 -1.41 -11.89
C LEU A 93 -0.91 -1.67 -12.16
N VAL A 94 -1.79 -1.20 -11.27
CA VAL A 94 -3.25 -1.42 -11.37
C VAL A 94 -3.89 -0.51 -12.42
N PHE A 95 -3.52 0.76 -12.45
CA PHE A 95 -4.19 1.82 -13.22
C PHE A 95 -3.42 2.25 -14.46
N ASP A 96 -2.19 1.75 -14.67
CA ASP A 96 -1.26 2.20 -15.71
C ASP A 96 -1.02 3.72 -15.66
N ASP A 97 -0.96 4.26 -14.42
CA ASP A 97 -0.82 5.69 -14.15
C ASP A 97 0.07 5.92 -12.92
N ARG A 98 1.25 6.51 -13.14
CA ARG A 98 2.25 6.80 -12.11
C ARG A 98 1.76 7.80 -11.06
N THR A 99 0.74 8.59 -11.39
CA THR A 99 0.18 9.62 -10.51
C THR A 99 -1.06 9.16 -9.75
N ALA A 100 -1.55 7.95 -9.99
CA ALA A 100 -2.82 7.48 -9.44
C ALA A 100 -2.85 7.51 -7.92
N PHE A 101 -1.78 7.05 -7.25
CA PHE A 101 -1.71 7.07 -5.79
C PHE A 101 -1.63 8.50 -5.23
N PHE A 102 -0.84 9.36 -5.84
CA PHE A 102 -0.76 10.77 -5.46
C PHE A 102 -2.13 11.45 -5.57
N ARG A 103 -2.85 11.24 -6.68
CA ARG A 103 -4.21 11.79 -6.86
C ARG A 103 -5.19 11.28 -5.81
N LEU A 104 -5.11 9.98 -5.44
CA LEU A 104 -5.91 9.43 -4.36
C LEU A 104 -5.60 10.14 -3.04
N CYS A 105 -4.33 10.29 -2.67
CA CYS A 105 -3.93 10.94 -1.42
C CYS A 105 -4.40 12.41 -1.35
N ASN A 106 -4.45 13.10 -2.48
CA ASN A 106 -4.98 14.47 -2.54
C ASN A 106 -6.51 14.54 -2.41
N ALA A 107 -7.23 13.56 -2.99
CA ALA A 107 -8.69 13.56 -3.00
C ALA A 107 -9.31 12.95 -1.74
N LEU A 108 -8.61 12.02 -1.09
CA LEU A 108 -9.17 11.23 0.02
C LEU A 108 -9.64 12.07 1.21
N PRO A 109 -8.94 13.13 1.67
CA PRO A 109 -9.42 13.97 2.76
C PRO A 109 -10.77 14.64 2.46
N ASP A 110 -10.94 15.15 1.23
CA ASP A 110 -12.19 15.80 0.80
C ASP A 110 -13.33 14.77 0.74
N ILE A 111 -13.07 13.57 0.17
CA ILE A 111 -14.04 12.47 0.09
C ILE A 111 -14.48 12.02 1.50
N ILE A 112 -13.54 11.90 2.44
CA ILE A 112 -13.85 11.54 3.82
C ILE A 112 -14.71 12.64 4.45
N GLY A 113 -14.39 13.92 4.23
CA GLY A 113 -15.15 15.05 4.69
C GLY A 113 -16.60 15.00 4.22
N ASP A 114 -16.82 14.75 2.93
CA ASP A 114 -18.16 14.63 2.34
C ASP A 114 -18.96 13.47 2.94
N VAL A 115 -18.33 12.29 3.06
CA VAL A 115 -18.99 11.10 3.66
C VAL A 115 -19.37 11.34 5.12
N VAL A 116 -18.52 12.01 5.90
CA VAL A 116 -18.81 12.32 7.30
C VAL A 116 -19.93 13.37 7.40
N ALA A 117 -19.94 14.38 6.52
CA ALA A 117 -21.00 15.40 6.49
C ALA A 117 -22.37 14.81 6.13
N ASP A 118 -22.41 13.86 5.18
CA ASP A 118 -23.64 13.18 4.75
C ASP A 118 -24.18 12.18 5.77
N ASN A 119 -23.33 11.68 6.68
CA ASN A 119 -23.66 10.67 7.69
C ASN A 119 -23.42 11.22 9.10
N SER A 120 -24.33 12.07 9.57
CA SER A 120 -24.24 12.71 10.89
C SER A 120 -24.12 11.74 12.08
N GLU A 121 -24.58 10.48 11.93
CA GLU A 121 -24.38 9.42 12.93
C GLU A 121 -22.93 8.93 13.02
N LEU A 122 -22.14 9.03 11.95
CA LEU A 122 -20.71 8.73 11.95
C LEU A 122 -19.88 9.85 12.59
N ALA A 123 -20.32 11.09 12.45
CA ALA A 123 -19.69 12.28 13.03
C ALA A 123 -19.70 12.27 14.58
N LEU A 124 -20.72 11.66 15.19
CA LEU A 124 -20.92 11.68 16.65
C LEU A 124 -19.90 10.88 17.48
N ARG A 125 -18.92 10.21 16.88
CA ARG A 125 -17.99 9.31 17.61
C ARG A 125 -16.50 9.45 17.27
N ASN A 126 -16.09 10.32 16.37
CA ASN A 126 -14.68 10.44 16.01
C ASN A 126 -14.10 11.78 16.48
N THR A 127 -13.86 11.90 17.79
CA THR A 127 -13.25 13.08 18.42
C THR A 127 -11.89 13.45 17.81
N VAL A 128 -11.12 12.47 17.36
CA VAL A 128 -9.81 12.71 16.72
C VAL A 128 -9.98 13.38 15.36
N TYR A 129 -10.98 12.97 14.57
CA TYR A 129 -11.28 13.62 13.30
C TYR A 129 -11.77 15.06 13.51
N GLU A 130 -12.69 15.26 14.47
CA GLU A 130 -13.19 16.59 14.82
C GLU A 130 -12.07 17.51 15.33
N GLU A 131 -11.18 17.01 16.18
CA GLU A 131 -10.01 17.75 16.66
C GLU A 131 -9.06 18.12 15.50
N LEU A 132 -8.77 17.19 14.61
CA LEU A 132 -7.92 17.47 13.44
C LEU A 132 -8.55 18.48 12.49
N MET A 133 -9.85 18.35 12.21
CA MET A 133 -10.58 19.29 11.34
C MET A 133 -10.78 20.67 11.98
N SER A 134 -10.86 20.75 13.32
CA SER A 134 -10.95 22.04 14.03
C SER A 134 -9.63 22.81 13.98
N PHE A 135 -8.50 22.12 13.85
CA PHE A 135 -7.19 22.78 13.74
C PHE A 135 -6.99 23.42 12.36
N ASN A 136 -7.17 22.67 11.30
CA ASN A 136 -7.15 23.13 9.91
C ASN A 136 -7.51 21.95 8.97
N PRO A 137 -8.45 22.09 8.03
CA PRO A 137 -8.72 21.06 7.01
C PRO A 137 -7.48 20.61 6.25
N ASP A 138 -6.52 21.52 6.03
CA ASP A 138 -5.25 21.22 5.36
C ASP A 138 -4.30 20.36 6.20
N VAL A 139 -4.48 20.27 7.53
CA VAL A 139 -3.63 19.41 8.39
C VAL A 139 -3.79 17.94 8.06
N LEU A 140 -5.01 17.46 7.82
CA LEU A 140 -5.24 16.07 7.44
C LEU A 140 -4.57 15.75 6.10
N LYS A 141 -4.72 16.64 5.12
CA LYS A 141 -4.04 16.55 3.83
C LYS A 141 -2.53 16.52 4.00
N SER A 142 -1.99 17.43 4.80
CA SER A 142 -0.55 17.51 5.10
C SER A 142 -0.03 16.23 5.76
N LEU A 143 -0.79 15.63 6.70
CA LEU A 143 -0.40 14.37 7.34
C LEU A 143 -0.36 13.20 6.36
N TYR A 144 -1.33 13.09 5.45
CA TYR A 144 -1.32 12.08 4.38
C TYR A 144 -0.11 12.25 3.47
N LEU A 145 0.15 13.47 3.04
CA LEU A 145 1.25 13.78 2.14
C LEU A 145 2.61 13.54 2.83
N LEU A 146 2.75 13.88 4.11
CA LEU A 146 3.95 13.59 4.91
C LEU A 146 4.19 12.08 5.08
N ALA A 147 3.13 11.29 5.25
CA ALA A 147 3.25 9.84 5.37
C ALA A 147 3.84 9.18 4.12
N PHE A 148 3.68 9.80 2.95
CA PHE A 148 4.13 9.30 1.66
C PHE A 148 5.17 10.22 0.98
N SER A 149 5.76 11.14 1.71
CA SER A 149 6.71 12.14 1.19
C SER A 149 7.94 11.53 0.50
N THR A 150 8.25 10.27 0.78
CA THR A 150 9.38 9.53 0.17
C THR A 150 9.01 8.82 -1.15
N TYR A 151 7.74 8.92 -1.57
CA TYR A 151 7.27 8.29 -2.80
C TYR A 151 7.53 9.19 -4.02
N GLU A 152 7.77 8.56 -5.17
CA GLU A 152 7.93 9.29 -6.43
C GLU A 152 6.70 10.13 -6.76
N GLY A 153 6.92 11.38 -7.14
CA GLY A 153 5.85 12.33 -7.46
C GLY A 153 5.31 13.12 -6.26
N PHE A 154 5.76 12.82 -5.02
CA PHE A 154 5.42 13.59 -3.82
C PHE A 154 6.43 14.70 -3.50
N ASP A 155 7.56 14.75 -4.21
CA ASP A 155 8.62 15.76 -4.03
C ASP A 155 8.14 17.22 -4.23
N SER A 156 7.10 17.42 -5.05
CA SER A 156 6.51 18.73 -5.30
C SER A 156 5.76 19.31 -4.09
N LEU A 157 5.51 18.50 -3.06
CA LEU A 157 4.82 18.93 -1.84
C LEU A 157 5.73 19.63 -0.84
N CYS A 158 7.05 19.43 -0.96
CA CYS A 158 8.04 20.15 -0.18
C CYS A 158 8.23 21.62 -0.65
N GLN A 159 7.53 22.05 -1.67
CA GLN A 159 7.56 23.42 -2.24
C GLN A 159 6.35 24.26 -1.83
N TYR A 160 5.80 24.11 -0.64
CA TYR A 160 4.90 25.13 -0.10
C TYR A 160 5.75 26.32 0.35
N PRO A 161 5.60 27.50 -0.27
CA PRO A 161 6.13 28.74 0.31
C PRO A 161 5.37 28.97 1.61
N GLY A 162 6.11 29.12 2.73
CA GLY A 162 5.58 29.55 4.02
C GLY A 162 4.96 30.95 3.93
#